data_999f5a9d231ba2cd8ce9f7ca03d9525e
#
_entry.id   999f5a9d231ba2cd8ce9f7ca03d9525e
#
_cell.length_a   1.000
_cell.length_b   1.000
_cell.length_c   1.000
_cell.angle_alpha   90.00
_cell.angle_beta   90.00
_cell.angle_gamma   90.00
#
_symmetry.space_group_name_H-M   'P 1'
#
loop_
_entity.id
_entity.type
_entity.pdbx_description
1 polymer ?
#
loop_
_entity_poly.entity_id
_entity_poly.type
_entity_poly.pdbx_seq_one_letter_code
_entity_poly.pdbx_strand_id
1 'polypeptide(L)'
;TLIKKAGKATTNIHKRAVQLIQKNGMKAKVYIITGLPGETDKSIEATKQFVLDLKPDKWICLLFTPYPGTPIFRNPDAYGVKILHKRFREYVQSYPSKSHVNLYEKETGKLLARNKDLEARFEDLYHWLNKLNPESMEYSSFNG
;
A
#
# COMPACT_ATOMS: atom_id res chain seq x y z
N THR A 1 -4.19 -13.28 7.67
CA THR A 1 -4.54 -14.58 7.04
C THR A 1 -5.34 -14.42 5.75
N LEU A 2 -6.16 -13.39 5.61
CA LEU A 2 -6.89 -13.07 4.38
C LEU A 2 -5.96 -12.68 3.21
N ILE A 3 -4.90 -11.95 3.50
CA ILE A 3 -3.91 -11.50 2.48
C ILE A 3 -3.06 -12.68 1.95
N LYS A 4 -2.73 -13.67 2.79
CA LYS A 4 -1.96 -14.85 2.35
C LYS A 4 -2.74 -15.82 1.47
N LYS A 5 -4.06 -15.97 1.65
CA LYS A 5 -4.91 -16.78 0.77
C LYS A 5 -5.26 -16.08 -0.55
N ALA A 6 -5.24 -14.77 -0.59
CA ALA A 6 -5.50 -13.96 -1.78
C ALA A 6 -4.32 -13.96 -2.79
N GLY A 7 -3.08 -14.29 -2.38
CA GLY A 7 -1.88 -13.99 -3.12
C GLY A 7 -1.83 -14.47 -4.57
N LYS A 8 -1.98 -15.77 -4.86
CA LYS A 8 -1.87 -16.27 -6.24
C LYS A 8 -3.13 -16.06 -7.08
N ALA A 9 -4.30 -16.32 -6.52
CA ALA A 9 -5.56 -16.15 -7.24
C ALA A 9 -5.85 -14.66 -7.53
N THR A 10 -5.58 -13.80 -6.57
CA THR A 10 -5.74 -12.34 -6.68
C THR A 10 -4.79 -11.74 -7.72
N THR A 11 -3.55 -12.20 -7.78
CA THR A 11 -2.55 -11.74 -8.76
C THR A 11 -2.99 -12.02 -10.20
N ASN A 12 -3.48 -13.22 -10.47
CA ASN A 12 -3.99 -13.59 -11.79
C ASN A 12 -5.25 -12.82 -12.18
N ILE A 13 -6.14 -12.54 -11.23
CA ILE A 13 -7.36 -11.75 -11.46
C ILE A 13 -6.98 -10.31 -11.84
N HIS A 14 -6.06 -9.67 -11.13
CA HIS A 14 -5.60 -8.32 -11.46
C HIS A 14 -4.93 -8.26 -12.83
N LYS A 15 -4.06 -9.21 -13.15
CA LYS A 15 -3.41 -9.29 -14.46
C LYS A 15 -4.44 -9.42 -15.59
N ARG A 16 -5.40 -10.31 -15.43
CA ARG A 16 -6.49 -10.50 -16.39
C ARG A 16 -7.36 -9.24 -16.53
N ALA A 17 -7.67 -8.57 -15.43
CA ALA A 17 -8.44 -7.32 -15.45
C ALA A 17 -7.69 -6.21 -16.20
N VAL A 18 -6.41 -5.99 -15.94
CA VAL A 18 -5.58 -5.01 -16.67
C VAL A 18 -5.53 -5.33 -18.14
N GLN A 19 -5.27 -6.58 -18.52
CA GLN A 19 -5.25 -7.00 -19.92
C GLN A 19 -6.59 -6.77 -20.61
N LEU A 20 -7.72 -7.05 -19.94
CA LEU A 20 -9.04 -6.85 -20.48
C LEU A 20 -9.35 -5.36 -20.72
N ILE A 21 -8.99 -4.50 -19.76
CA ILE A 21 -9.14 -3.05 -19.88
C ILE A 21 -8.34 -2.54 -21.10
N GLN A 22 -7.06 -2.92 -21.20
CA GLN A 22 -6.17 -2.48 -22.26
C GLN A 22 -6.59 -3.02 -23.64
N LYS A 23 -7.05 -4.28 -23.71
CA LYS A 23 -7.58 -4.87 -24.94
C LYS A 23 -8.79 -4.12 -25.50
N ASN A 24 -9.56 -3.46 -24.63
CA ASN A 24 -10.71 -2.64 -25.04
C ASN A 24 -10.36 -1.17 -25.27
N GLY A 25 -9.08 -0.82 -25.43
CA GLY A 25 -8.62 0.53 -25.73
C GLY A 25 -8.66 1.51 -24.54
N MET A 26 -8.88 1.00 -23.33
CA MET A 26 -8.90 1.82 -22.12
C MET A 26 -7.55 1.74 -21.38
N LYS A 27 -7.23 2.78 -20.61
CA LYS A 27 -6.03 2.79 -19.75
C LYS A 27 -6.35 2.19 -18.39
N ALA A 28 -5.52 1.22 -17.97
CA ALA A 28 -5.63 0.59 -16.67
C ALA A 28 -4.82 1.36 -15.61
N LYS A 29 -5.49 1.77 -14.55
CA LYS A 29 -4.89 2.42 -13.40
C LYS A 29 -4.94 1.51 -12.19
N VAL A 30 -3.83 1.33 -11.49
CA VAL A 30 -3.75 0.50 -10.29
C VAL A 30 -3.37 1.31 -9.06
N TYR A 31 -3.87 0.87 -7.92
CA TYR A 31 -3.55 1.41 -6.61
C TYR A 31 -2.67 0.43 -5.88
N ILE A 32 -1.52 0.90 -5.40
CA ILE A 32 -0.55 0.14 -4.63
C ILE A 32 -0.56 0.70 -3.23
N ILE A 33 -0.75 -0.16 -2.23
CA ILE A 33 -0.75 0.25 -0.82
C ILE A 33 0.40 -0.45 -0.12
N THR A 34 1.25 0.35 0.55
CA THR A 34 2.34 -0.12 1.40
C THR A 34 2.05 0.14 2.88
N GLY A 35 2.83 -0.43 3.78
CA GLY A 35 2.66 -0.24 5.22
C GLY A 35 1.53 -1.06 5.82
N LEU A 36 1.02 -2.07 5.12
CA LEU A 36 0.00 -2.97 5.62
C LEU A 36 0.54 -3.91 6.69
N PRO A 37 -0.32 -4.37 7.63
CA PRO A 37 0.07 -5.38 8.61
C PRO A 37 0.71 -6.61 7.95
N GLY A 38 1.88 -7.00 8.42
CA GLY A 38 2.64 -8.13 7.89
C GLY A 38 3.53 -7.81 6.70
N GLU A 39 3.66 -6.53 6.32
CA GLU A 39 4.59 -6.12 5.27
C GLU A 39 6.05 -6.34 5.70
N THR A 40 6.85 -6.81 4.75
CA THR A 40 8.29 -7.04 4.86
C THR A 40 9.01 -6.51 3.63
N ASP A 41 10.33 -6.37 3.68
CA ASP A 41 11.11 -5.96 2.52
C ASP A 41 10.95 -6.96 1.36
N LYS A 42 10.82 -8.25 1.67
CA LYS A 42 10.52 -9.28 0.68
C LYS A 42 9.16 -9.07 0.00
N SER A 43 8.14 -8.60 0.73
CA SER A 43 6.82 -8.32 0.15
C SER A 43 6.85 -7.06 -0.74
N ILE A 44 7.70 -6.10 -0.45
CA ILE A 44 7.93 -4.92 -1.31
C ILE A 44 8.58 -5.35 -2.64
N GLU A 45 9.60 -6.21 -2.59
CA GLU A 45 10.21 -6.74 -3.83
C GLU A 45 9.21 -7.55 -4.66
N ALA A 46 8.36 -8.35 -4.01
CA ALA A 46 7.27 -9.06 -4.69
C ALA A 46 6.26 -8.09 -5.33
N THR A 47 5.99 -6.95 -4.70
CA THR A 47 5.14 -5.90 -5.27
C THR A 47 5.78 -5.26 -6.51
N LYS A 48 7.08 -4.97 -6.49
CA LYS A 48 7.81 -4.46 -7.66
C LYS A 48 7.71 -5.45 -8.83
N GLN A 49 7.99 -6.73 -8.58
CA GLN A 49 7.87 -7.75 -9.62
C GLN A 49 6.45 -7.87 -10.15
N PHE A 50 5.46 -7.80 -9.27
CA PHE A 50 4.05 -7.83 -9.68
C PHE A 50 3.69 -6.65 -10.60
N VAL A 51 4.16 -5.44 -10.31
CA VAL A 51 3.92 -4.27 -11.17
C VAL A 51 4.57 -4.44 -12.54
N LEU A 52 5.80 -4.98 -12.59
CA LEU A 52 6.49 -5.28 -13.85
C LEU A 52 5.72 -6.29 -14.71
N ASP A 53 5.15 -7.32 -14.07
CA ASP A 53 4.37 -8.35 -14.77
C ASP A 53 2.98 -7.84 -15.20
N LEU A 54 2.40 -6.94 -14.41
CA LEU A 54 1.06 -6.40 -14.61
C LEU A 54 1.01 -5.38 -15.74
N LYS A 55 2.06 -4.57 -15.90
CA LYS A 55 2.21 -3.50 -16.91
C LYS A 55 1.01 -2.56 -16.96
N PRO A 56 0.59 -1.94 -15.86
CA PRO A 56 -0.49 -0.98 -15.87
C PRO A 56 -0.07 0.30 -16.61
N ASP A 57 -1.03 1.03 -17.15
CA ASP A 57 -0.78 2.32 -17.80
C ASP A 57 -0.49 3.43 -16.80
N LYS A 58 -1.13 3.35 -15.63
CA LYS A 58 -0.99 4.32 -14.55
C LYS A 58 -1.01 3.63 -13.19
N TRP A 59 -0.38 4.26 -12.19
CA TRP A 59 -0.44 3.81 -10.79
C TRP A 59 -0.48 4.96 -9.81
N ILE A 60 -1.04 4.67 -8.64
CA ILE A 60 -0.95 5.51 -7.45
C ILE A 60 -0.38 4.64 -6.34
N CYS A 61 0.65 5.15 -5.67
CA CYS A 61 1.21 4.51 -4.48
C CYS A 61 0.73 5.26 -3.23
N LEU A 62 0.18 4.53 -2.27
CA LEU A 62 -0.37 5.06 -1.04
C LEU A 62 0.24 4.35 0.15
N LEU A 63 0.41 5.08 1.24
CA LEU A 63 0.78 4.52 2.53
C LEU A 63 -0.48 4.16 3.31
N PHE A 64 -0.49 2.97 3.92
CA PHE A 64 -1.64 2.49 4.68
C PHE A 64 -2.04 3.46 5.80
N THR A 65 -3.31 3.77 5.86
CA THR A 65 -3.92 4.64 6.88
C THR A 65 -5.11 3.92 7.49
N PRO A 66 -5.09 3.64 8.82
CA PRO A 66 -6.21 3.00 9.51
C PRO A 66 -7.31 4.01 9.77
N TYR A 67 -8.21 4.19 8.82
CA TYR A 67 -9.31 5.16 8.97
C TYR A 67 -10.27 4.80 10.11
N PRO A 68 -10.75 5.82 10.87
CA PRO A 68 -11.79 5.64 11.88
C PRO A 68 -13.00 4.86 11.34
N GLY A 69 -13.51 3.93 12.14
CA GLY A 69 -14.64 3.08 11.76
C GLY A 69 -14.27 1.75 11.10
N THR A 70 -13.02 1.59 10.62
CA THR A 70 -12.56 0.31 10.08
C THR A 70 -12.29 -0.73 11.18
N PRO A 71 -12.34 -2.05 10.88
CA PRO A 71 -11.98 -3.09 11.84
C PRO A 71 -10.60 -2.92 12.46
N ILE A 72 -9.60 -2.54 11.65
CA ILE A 72 -8.23 -2.28 12.12
C ILE A 72 -8.18 -1.11 13.11
N PHE A 73 -8.95 -0.06 12.87
CA PHE A 73 -9.01 1.08 13.79
C PHE A 73 -9.70 0.72 15.12
N ARG A 74 -10.74 -0.12 15.07
CA ARG A 74 -11.49 -0.55 16.27
C ARG A 74 -10.73 -1.51 17.15
N ASN A 75 -9.97 -2.42 16.54
CA ASN A 75 -9.19 -3.43 17.25
C ASN A 75 -7.81 -3.62 16.61
N PRO A 76 -6.91 -2.62 16.73
CA PRO A 76 -5.62 -2.63 16.05
C PRO A 76 -4.71 -3.78 16.50
N ASP A 77 -4.77 -4.18 17.76
CA ASP A 77 -3.95 -5.27 18.31
C ASP A 77 -4.22 -6.60 17.61
N ALA A 78 -5.46 -6.87 17.22
CA ALA A 78 -5.82 -8.07 16.45
C ALA A 78 -5.12 -8.16 15.08
N TYR A 79 -4.60 -7.04 14.59
CA TYR A 79 -3.88 -6.93 13.31
C TYR A 79 -2.37 -6.69 13.47
N GLY A 80 -1.85 -6.68 14.71
CA GLY A 80 -0.47 -6.34 15.00
C GLY A 80 -0.15 -4.88 14.68
N VAL A 81 -1.07 -3.98 14.93
CA VAL A 81 -0.97 -2.55 14.63
C VAL A 81 -1.07 -1.74 15.91
N LYS A 82 -0.19 -0.77 16.08
CA LYS A 82 -0.33 0.28 17.08
C LYS A 82 -0.58 1.61 16.38
N ILE A 83 -1.75 2.20 16.62
CA ILE A 83 -2.11 3.50 16.06
C ILE A 83 -1.46 4.60 16.89
N LEU A 84 -0.69 5.47 16.23
CA LEU A 84 0.06 6.56 16.87
C LEU A 84 -0.80 7.81 17.09
N HIS A 85 -1.76 8.05 16.18
CA HIS A 85 -2.63 9.22 16.20
C HIS A 85 -4.09 8.78 16.12
N LYS A 86 -4.92 9.25 17.06
CA LYS A 86 -6.34 8.87 17.14
C LYS A 86 -7.30 10.01 16.78
N ARG A 87 -6.78 11.21 16.53
CA ARG A 87 -7.61 12.36 16.18
C ARG A 87 -7.92 12.37 14.69
N PHE A 88 -9.18 12.51 14.35
CA PHE A 88 -9.64 12.54 12.94
C PHE A 88 -8.91 13.60 12.09
N ARG A 89 -8.62 14.76 12.68
CA ARG A 89 -7.88 15.85 12.04
C ARG A 89 -6.51 15.42 11.50
N GLU A 90 -5.83 14.50 12.17
CA GLU A 90 -4.49 14.03 11.80
C GLU A 90 -4.53 13.16 10.52
N TYR A 91 -5.67 12.51 10.24
CA TYR A 91 -5.87 11.71 9.04
C TYR A 91 -6.20 12.54 7.80
N VAL A 92 -6.83 13.69 7.99
CA VAL A 92 -7.22 14.62 6.89
C VAL A 92 -6.03 15.42 6.39
N GLN A 93 -5.06 15.71 7.27
CA GLN A 93 -3.89 16.54 6.94
C GLN A 93 -2.67 15.71 6.53
N SER A 94 -2.69 14.41 6.72
CA SER A 94 -1.55 13.58 6.38
C SER A 94 -1.57 13.19 4.93
N TYR A 95 -0.69 13.81 4.23
CA TYR A 95 -0.32 13.45 2.88
C TYR A 95 0.30 12.05 2.83
N PRO A 96 0.28 11.38 1.67
CA PRO A 96 0.56 9.94 1.53
C PRO A 96 1.91 9.44 2.07
N SER A 97 2.79 10.33 2.47
CA SER A 97 4.12 9.98 2.97
C SER A 97 4.25 9.82 4.49
N LYS A 98 3.17 9.98 5.26
CA LYS A 98 3.20 9.84 6.73
C LYS A 98 2.47 8.59 7.19
N SER A 99 3.16 7.73 7.93
CA SER A 99 2.56 6.56 8.57
C SER A 99 2.02 6.90 9.95
N HIS A 100 0.80 6.44 10.21
CA HIS A 100 0.12 6.60 11.49
C HIS A 100 0.22 5.37 12.39
N VAL A 101 1.04 4.39 12.00
CA VAL A 101 1.10 3.10 12.69
C VAL A 101 2.52 2.63 12.90
N ASN A 102 2.70 1.80 13.95
CA ASN A 102 3.80 0.85 14.06
C ASN A 102 3.24 -0.55 13.87
N LEU A 103 4.03 -1.45 13.30
CA LEU A 103 3.66 -2.84 13.08
C LEU A 103 4.37 -3.77 14.07
N TYR A 104 3.64 -4.75 14.58
CA TYR A 104 4.10 -5.74 15.54
C TYR A 104 3.71 -7.15 15.10
N GLU A 105 4.52 -8.11 15.48
CA GLU A 105 4.16 -9.51 15.38
C GLU A 105 3.07 -9.82 16.43
N LYS A 106 1.94 -10.39 16.01
CA LYS A 106 0.76 -10.56 16.87
C LYS A 106 1.01 -11.50 18.04
N GLU A 107 1.75 -12.57 17.78
CA GLU A 107 1.95 -13.68 18.72
C GLU A 107 2.94 -13.30 19.83
N THR A 108 3.97 -12.54 19.50
CA THR A 108 5.07 -12.21 20.41
C THR A 108 5.09 -10.76 20.88
N GLY A 109 4.34 -9.86 20.20
CA GLY A 109 4.40 -8.43 20.43
C GLY A 109 5.71 -7.78 19.98
N LYS A 110 6.56 -8.51 19.24
CA LYS A 110 7.81 -8.00 18.71
C LYS A 110 7.57 -6.89 17.69
N LEU A 111 8.28 -5.77 17.84
CA LEU A 111 8.26 -4.68 16.86
C LEU A 111 8.81 -5.17 15.51
N LEU A 112 8.02 -5.05 14.45
CA LEU A 112 8.40 -5.39 13.08
C LEU A 112 8.84 -4.18 12.26
N ALA A 113 8.10 -3.07 12.39
CA ALA A 113 8.43 -1.83 11.70
C ALA A 113 7.85 -0.63 12.46
N ARG A 114 8.62 0.44 12.56
CA ARG A 114 8.16 1.74 13.04
C ARG A 114 7.53 2.53 11.89
N ASN A 115 6.76 3.54 12.22
CA ASN A 115 6.19 4.45 11.23
C ASN A 115 7.25 5.00 10.27
N LYS A 116 8.43 5.35 10.76
CA LYS A 116 9.54 5.84 9.91
C LYS A 116 10.10 4.80 8.95
N ASP A 117 10.14 3.54 9.35
CA ASP A 117 10.54 2.44 8.48
C ASP A 117 9.52 2.25 7.35
N LEU A 118 8.23 2.39 7.65
CA LEU A 118 7.15 2.30 6.67
C LEU A 118 7.17 3.50 5.70
N GLU A 119 7.44 4.69 6.20
CA GLU A 119 7.63 5.89 5.38
C GLU A 119 8.81 5.72 4.41
N ALA A 120 9.95 5.21 4.88
CA ALA A 120 11.12 4.95 4.04
C ALA A 120 10.83 3.91 2.95
N ARG A 121 10.17 2.81 3.29
CA ARG A 121 9.75 1.80 2.29
C ARG A 121 8.81 2.37 1.25
N PHE A 122 7.87 3.22 1.68
CA PHE A 122 6.96 3.91 0.76
C PHE A 122 7.73 4.80 -0.21
N GLU A 123 8.66 5.63 0.28
CA GLU A 123 9.46 6.53 -0.55
C GLU A 123 10.32 5.75 -1.55
N ASP A 124 10.97 4.68 -1.12
CA ASP A 124 11.77 3.82 -1.99
C ASP A 124 10.93 3.23 -3.12
N LEU A 125 9.76 2.69 -2.80
CA LEU A 125 8.86 2.14 -3.82
C LEU A 125 8.31 3.23 -4.72
N TYR A 126 7.93 4.38 -4.17
CA TYR A 126 7.45 5.54 -4.92
C TYR A 126 8.50 6.01 -5.94
N HIS A 127 9.74 6.19 -5.52
CA HIS A 127 10.83 6.60 -6.40
C HIS A 127 11.14 5.55 -7.47
N TRP A 128 11.10 4.28 -7.11
CA TRP A 128 11.29 3.18 -8.07
C TRP A 128 10.19 3.18 -9.14
N LEU A 129 8.93 3.31 -8.75
CA LEU A 129 7.77 3.41 -9.66
C LEU A 129 7.91 4.62 -10.59
N ASN A 130 8.28 5.78 -10.05
CA ASN A 130 8.44 7.00 -10.83
C ASN A 130 9.58 6.91 -11.86
N LYS A 131 10.68 6.20 -11.54
CA LYS A 131 11.76 5.93 -12.50
C LYS A 131 11.34 4.95 -13.58
N LEU A 132 10.47 3.99 -13.26
CA LEU A 132 10.01 3.00 -14.22
C LEU A 132 9.21 3.62 -15.36
N ASN A 133 8.28 4.52 -15.05
CA ASN A 133 7.56 5.32 -16.04
C ASN A 133 7.04 6.62 -15.41
N PRO A 134 7.76 7.75 -15.57
CA PRO A 134 7.38 9.03 -14.96
C PRO A 134 6.01 9.55 -15.38
N GLU A 135 5.55 9.25 -16.59
CA GLU A 135 4.26 9.71 -17.12
C GLU A 135 3.07 8.88 -16.56
N SER A 136 3.34 7.72 -15.98
CA SER A 136 2.31 6.85 -15.42
C SER A 136 1.91 7.21 -14.00
N MET A 137 2.72 8.00 -13.32
CA MET A 137 2.47 8.45 -11.96
C MET A 137 1.45 9.59 -11.98
N GLU A 138 0.20 9.31 -11.68
CA GLU A 138 -0.72 10.36 -11.33
C GLU A 138 -0.46 10.81 -9.90
N TYR A 139 0.08 12.01 -9.76
CA TYR A 139 0.00 12.73 -8.50
C TYR A 139 -1.47 13.10 -8.28
N SER A 140 -2.08 12.61 -7.24
CA SER A 140 -3.25 13.30 -6.71
C SER A 140 -2.73 14.56 -6.03
N SER A 141 -2.47 15.59 -6.83
CA SER A 141 -2.20 16.92 -6.32
C SER A 141 -3.50 17.44 -5.69
N PHE A 142 -3.75 17.06 -4.46
CA PHE A 142 -4.53 17.89 -3.59
C PHE A 142 -3.64 19.07 -3.17
N ASN A 143 -3.36 19.94 -4.09
CA ASN A 143 -3.02 21.31 -3.82
C ASN A 143 -4.33 21.98 -3.41
N GLY A 144 -4.62 21.90 -2.14
CA GLY A 144 -5.58 22.75 -1.49
C GLY A 144 -4.81 23.77 -0.69
#